data_7e493cf67afcb7e70065ad2d5ac5398d
#
_entry.id   7e493cf67afcb7e70065ad2d5ac5398d
#
_cell.length_a   1.000
_cell.length_b   1.000
_cell.length_c   1.000
_cell.angle_alpha   90.00
_cell.angle_beta   90.00
_cell.angle_gamma   90.00
#
_symmetry.space_group_name_H-M   'P 1'
#
loop_
_entity.id
_entity.type
_entity.pdbx_description
1 polymer ?
#
loop_
_entity_poly.entity_id
_entity_poly.type
_entity_poly.pdbx_seq_one_letter_code
_entity_poly.pdbx_strand_id
1 'polypeptide(L)'
;MSLGKPSAPSLPRLGIVAALRWEVQPLLRKRFHVRRLYDNVYSLELGQDLVVLSIGGISAQNSFRAARELAEKFQVQGLLTLGFAGGLAESLLPGDVVMADRVVDLATGEQFPCRGDLLPVRVAQRGVLLSANRVIGSAAEKRRLGKDWGAVAVDMESAGVARAAALTGVPFGAIKSITDISGQSISIDFQGCQSEHGVLSAFRMVQKGIQSWQAIRDLWALGLGARLAARNLAAALILA
;
A
#
# COMPACT_ATOMS: atom_id res chain seq x y z
N MET A 1 22.82 -36.55 -22.94
CA MET A 1 21.80 -35.74 -22.23
C MET A 1 22.48 -35.04 -21.07
N SER A 2 22.81 -33.74 -21.25
CA SER A 2 23.43 -32.92 -20.22
C SER A 2 22.33 -32.46 -19.27
N LEU A 3 22.33 -32.94 -18.03
CA LEU A 3 21.48 -32.39 -16.95
C LEU A 3 21.99 -30.99 -16.67
N GLY A 4 21.24 -29.99 -17.13
CA GLY A 4 21.52 -28.60 -16.79
C GLY A 4 21.59 -28.41 -15.28
N LYS A 5 22.72 -27.86 -14.81
CA LYS A 5 22.84 -27.45 -13.41
C LYS A 5 21.66 -26.55 -13.04
N PRO A 6 21.03 -26.74 -11.88
CA PRO A 6 20.04 -25.79 -11.41
C PRO A 6 20.69 -24.40 -11.35
N SER A 7 20.12 -23.43 -12.06
CA SER A 7 20.54 -22.04 -11.97
C SER A 7 20.48 -21.58 -10.52
N ALA A 8 21.50 -20.87 -10.06
CA ALA A 8 21.49 -20.26 -8.75
C ALA A 8 20.17 -19.49 -8.58
N PRO A 9 19.52 -19.53 -7.38
CA PRO A 9 18.29 -18.79 -7.17
C PRO A 9 18.54 -17.31 -7.50
N SER A 10 17.80 -16.79 -8.47
CA SER A 10 17.88 -15.38 -8.84
C SER A 10 17.49 -14.54 -7.62
N LEU A 11 18.30 -13.52 -7.31
CA LEU A 11 17.96 -12.55 -6.26
C LEU A 11 16.60 -11.90 -6.59
N PRO A 12 15.72 -11.69 -5.61
CA PRO A 12 14.45 -11.04 -5.86
C PRO A 12 14.68 -9.61 -6.35
N ARG A 13 13.99 -9.24 -7.43
CA ARG A 13 14.12 -7.91 -8.02
C ARG A 13 13.51 -6.83 -7.15
N LEU A 14 12.34 -7.10 -6.54
CA LEU A 14 11.61 -6.12 -5.76
C LEU A 14 11.22 -6.65 -4.38
N GLY A 15 11.33 -5.76 -3.39
CA GLY A 15 10.68 -5.88 -2.10
C GLY A 15 9.37 -5.11 -2.11
N ILE A 16 8.27 -5.79 -1.89
CA ILE A 16 6.94 -5.19 -1.81
C ILE A 16 6.50 -5.12 -0.36
N VAL A 17 6.05 -3.96 0.10
CA VAL A 17 5.47 -3.77 1.43
C VAL A 17 4.00 -3.41 1.30
N ALA A 18 3.15 -4.17 1.97
CA ALA A 18 1.74 -3.88 2.15
C ALA A 18 1.40 -3.79 3.65
N ALA A 19 0.42 -2.99 4.02
CA ALA A 19 0.01 -2.86 5.41
C ALA A 19 -0.86 -4.04 5.85
N LEU A 20 -1.81 -4.43 5.02
CA LEU A 20 -2.84 -5.40 5.36
C LEU A 20 -2.88 -6.55 4.36
N ARG A 21 -3.15 -7.76 4.88
CA ARG A 21 -3.26 -8.96 4.04
C ARG A 21 -4.32 -8.85 2.95
N TRP A 22 -5.42 -8.21 3.23
CA TRP A 22 -6.54 -8.06 2.28
C TRP A 22 -6.20 -7.15 1.09
N GLU A 23 -5.27 -6.19 1.23
CA GLU A 23 -4.78 -5.37 0.12
C GLU A 23 -4.13 -6.21 -0.97
N VAL A 24 -3.41 -7.24 -0.56
CA VAL A 24 -2.61 -8.10 -1.44
C VAL A 24 -3.15 -9.53 -1.56
N GLN A 25 -4.31 -9.81 -0.94
CA GLN A 25 -4.94 -11.14 -0.98
C GLN A 25 -5.08 -11.72 -2.40
N PRO A 26 -5.41 -10.94 -3.45
CA PRO A 26 -5.45 -11.49 -4.81
C PRO A 26 -4.08 -11.92 -5.35
N LEU A 27 -2.98 -11.32 -4.86
CA LEU A 27 -1.60 -11.68 -5.24
C LEU A 27 -1.12 -12.95 -4.51
N LEU A 28 -1.73 -13.27 -3.38
CA LEU A 28 -1.39 -14.47 -2.59
C LEU A 28 -2.08 -15.74 -3.11
N ARG A 29 -2.53 -15.76 -4.35
CA ARG A 29 -3.12 -16.94 -4.99
C ARG A 29 -2.07 -17.85 -5.61
N LYS A 30 -2.35 -19.15 -5.70
CA LYS A 30 -1.44 -20.17 -6.25
C LYS A 30 -0.87 -19.86 -7.65
N ARG A 31 -1.61 -19.11 -8.48
CA ARG A 31 -1.17 -18.74 -9.84
C ARG A 31 0.11 -17.88 -9.88
N PHE A 32 0.52 -17.28 -8.75
CA PHE A 32 1.74 -16.48 -8.63
C PHE A 32 2.90 -17.25 -7.99
N HIS A 33 2.84 -18.58 -7.95
CA HIS A 33 3.84 -19.44 -7.33
C HIS A 33 4.24 -18.99 -5.92
N VAL A 34 3.22 -18.61 -5.13
CA VAL A 34 3.40 -18.03 -3.81
C VAL A 34 3.97 -19.05 -2.85
N ARG A 35 5.11 -18.70 -2.22
CA ARG A 35 5.74 -19.47 -1.15
C ARG A 35 5.84 -18.58 0.09
N ARG A 36 5.34 -19.07 1.22
CA ARG A 36 5.57 -18.41 2.51
C ARG A 36 7.00 -18.71 2.95
N LEU A 37 7.76 -17.65 3.22
CA LEU A 37 9.15 -17.76 3.70
C LEU A 37 9.19 -17.85 5.23
N TYR A 38 8.53 -16.92 5.92
CA TYR A 38 8.26 -16.90 7.35
C TYR A 38 7.13 -15.92 7.64
N ASP A 39 6.57 -15.93 8.83
CA ASP A 39 5.43 -15.14 9.30
C ASP A 39 4.63 -14.44 8.19
N ASN A 40 4.75 -13.14 8.03
CA ASN A 40 4.01 -12.34 7.04
C ASN A 40 4.86 -12.03 5.78
N VAL A 41 5.90 -12.84 5.51
CA VAL A 41 6.79 -12.68 4.35
C VAL A 41 6.62 -13.81 3.37
N TYR A 42 6.45 -13.46 2.10
CA TYR A 42 6.15 -14.36 1.00
C TYR A 42 7.06 -14.07 -0.19
N SER A 43 7.48 -15.09 -0.92
CA SER A 43 7.99 -14.93 -2.28
C SER A 43 6.89 -15.25 -3.28
N LEU A 44 6.86 -14.53 -4.40
CA LEU A 44 5.91 -14.75 -5.49
C LEU A 44 6.50 -14.27 -6.80
N GLU A 45 5.94 -14.75 -7.91
CA GLU A 45 6.32 -14.35 -9.24
C GLU A 45 5.32 -13.36 -9.82
N LEU A 46 5.78 -12.19 -10.25
CA LEU A 46 5.00 -11.22 -11.01
C LEU A 46 5.60 -11.10 -12.41
N GLY A 47 4.96 -11.74 -13.40
CA GLY A 47 5.53 -11.90 -14.72
C GLY A 47 6.80 -12.77 -14.66
N GLN A 48 7.93 -12.22 -15.04
CA GLN A 48 9.25 -12.88 -14.97
C GLN A 48 10.05 -12.51 -13.73
N ASP A 49 9.54 -11.61 -12.91
CA ASP A 49 10.23 -11.09 -11.74
C ASP A 49 9.89 -11.88 -10.48
N LEU A 50 10.92 -12.38 -9.80
CA LEU A 50 10.78 -12.87 -8.42
C LEU A 50 10.71 -11.66 -7.49
N VAL A 51 9.68 -11.60 -6.67
CA VAL A 51 9.49 -10.54 -5.67
C VAL A 51 9.32 -11.12 -4.28
N VAL A 52 9.70 -10.35 -3.27
CA VAL A 52 9.43 -10.68 -1.87
C VAL A 52 8.43 -9.67 -1.31
N LEU A 53 7.31 -10.17 -0.80
CA LEU A 53 6.22 -9.38 -0.24
C LEU A 53 6.22 -9.52 1.28
N SER A 54 6.21 -8.40 1.99
CA SER A 54 6.00 -8.33 3.44
C SER A 54 4.68 -7.65 3.77
N ILE A 55 3.92 -8.23 4.69
CA ILE A 55 2.71 -7.61 5.27
C ILE A 55 3.12 -7.01 6.61
N GLY A 56 3.51 -5.74 6.60
CA GLY A 56 4.19 -5.08 7.70
C GLY A 56 3.28 -4.54 8.81
N GLY A 57 1.97 -4.41 8.57
CA GLY A 57 1.04 -3.71 9.45
C GLY A 57 0.92 -2.22 9.14
N ILE A 58 -0.11 -1.58 9.69
CA ILE A 58 -0.40 -0.16 9.48
C ILE A 58 0.62 0.69 10.23
N SER A 59 1.05 1.76 9.68
CA SER A 59 1.87 2.88 10.13
C SER A 59 3.22 2.98 9.42
N ALA A 60 3.72 4.20 9.33
CA ALA A 60 5.05 4.46 8.76
C ALA A 60 6.17 3.70 9.48
N GLN A 61 6.08 3.51 10.82
CA GLN A 61 7.08 2.77 11.59
C GLN A 61 7.11 1.28 11.25
N ASN A 62 5.94 0.66 11.14
CA ASN A 62 5.82 -0.77 10.80
C ASN A 62 6.30 -1.01 9.36
N SER A 63 5.87 -0.15 8.42
CA SER A 63 6.28 -0.22 7.01
C SER A 63 7.78 0.02 6.84
N PHE A 64 8.37 0.93 7.63
CA PHE A 64 9.82 1.14 7.65
C PHE A 64 10.57 -0.13 8.06
N ARG A 65 10.16 -0.79 9.15
CA ARG A 65 10.80 -2.03 9.61
C ARG A 65 10.69 -3.15 8.56
N ALA A 66 9.50 -3.33 7.99
CA ALA A 66 9.27 -4.33 6.96
C ALA A 66 10.11 -4.06 5.70
N ALA A 67 10.15 -2.82 5.22
CA ALA A 67 10.93 -2.43 4.05
C ALA A 67 12.44 -2.61 4.26
N ARG A 68 12.94 -2.16 5.42
CA ARG A 68 14.34 -2.32 5.81
C ARG A 68 14.73 -3.80 5.87
N GLU A 69 13.89 -4.65 6.48
CA GLU A 69 14.12 -6.10 6.53
C GLU A 69 14.21 -6.71 5.14
N LEU A 70 13.31 -6.32 4.21
CA LEU A 70 13.36 -6.80 2.82
C LEU A 70 14.66 -6.39 2.12
N ALA A 71 15.10 -5.13 2.28
CA ALA A 71 16.33 -4.64 1.66
C ALA A 71 17.58 -5.35 2.22
N GLU A 72 17.68 -5.51 3.54
CA GLU A 72 18.86 -6.07 4.20
C GLU A 72 18.96 -7.59 4.03
N LYS A 73 17.85 -8.33 4.20
CA LYS A 73 17.87 -9.81 4.14
C LYS A 73 17.85 -10.37 2.73
N PHE A 74 17.10 -9.73 1.81
CA PHE A 74 16.90 -10.26 0.48
C PHE A 74 17.65 -9.50 -0.61
N GLN A 75 18.37 -8.43 -0.25
CA GLN A 75 19.17 -7.63 -1.18
C GLN A 75 18.39 -7.21 -2.43
N VAL A 76 17.14 -6.80 -2.23
CA VAL A 76 16.25 -6.40 -3.32
C VAL A 76 16.79 -5.18 -4.06
N GLN A 77 16.51 -5.08 -5.36
CA GLN A 77 16.99 -3.99 -6.22
C GLN A 77 16.10 -2.75 -6.17
N GLY A 78 14.97 -2.82 -5.48
CA GLY A 78 14.04 -1.72 -5.26
C GLY A 78 12.98 -2.07 -4.24
N LEU A 79 12.38 -1.05 -3.65
CA LEU A 79 11.27 -1.17 -2.69
C LEU A 79 10.02 -0.53 -3.27
N LEU A 80 8.90 -1.23 -3.13
CA LEU A 80 7.60 -0.78 -3.59
C LEU A 80 6.59 -0.86 -2.44
N THR A 81 5.88 0.21 -2.15
CA THR A 81 4.70 0.14 -1.30
C THR A 81 3.46 -0.10 -2.14
N LEU A 82 2.69 -1.13 -1.79
CA LEU A 82 1.39 -1.44 -2.36
C LEU A 82 0.31 -1.37 -1.29
N GLY A 83 -0.86 -0.89 -1.64
CA GLY A 83 -2.00 -0.90 -0.70
C GLY A 83 -3.08 0.09 -1.06
N PHE A 84 -3.80 0.52 -0.04
CA PHE A 84 -4.92 1.43 -0.17
C PHE A 84 -4.53 2.87 0.14
N ALA A 85 -5.34 3.82 -0.38
CA ALA A 85 -5.25 5.22 -0.08
C ALA A 85 -6.62 5.88 -0.15
N GLY A 86 -6.82 6.96 0.61
CA GLY A 86 -7.93 7.88 0.43
C GLY A 86 -7.67 8.82 -0.74
N GLY A 87 -8.66 9.01 -1.61
CA GLY A 87 -8.59 9.94 -2.73
C GLY A 87 -8.65 11.40 -2.27
N LEU A 88 -7.77 12.23 -2.81
CA LEU A 88 -7.75 13.68 -2.60
C LEU A 88 -8.15 14.44 -3.87
N ALA A 89 -7.81 13.92 -5.06
CA ALA A 89 -8.25 14.48 -6.33
C ALA A 89 -9.72 14.14 -6.59
N GLU A 90 -10.49 15.14 -7.08
CA GLU A 90 -11.93 14.98 -7.33
C GLU A 90 -12.26 14.01 -8.48
N SER A 91 -11.29 13.81 -9.39
CA SER A 91 -11.42 12.91 -10.54
C SER A 91 -11.35 11.43 -10.17
N LEU A 92 -10.85 11.08 -8.97
CA LEU A 92 -10.61 9.70 -8.57
C LEU A 92 -11.87 9.04 -7.99
N LEU A 93 -12.06 7.78 -8.37
CA LEU A 93 -13.14 6.91 -7.90
C LEU A 93 -12.60 5.72 -7.10
N PRO A 94 -13.43 5.09 -6.23
CA PRO A 94 -13.02 3.87 -5.54
C PRO A 94 -12.62 2.78 -6.53
N GLY A 95 -11.47 2.16 -6.31
CA GLY A 95 -10.88 1.17 -7.19
C GLY A 95 -9.91 1.73 -8.22
N ASP A 96 -9.82 3.04 -8.42
CA ASP A 96 -8.78 3.63 -9.26
C ASP A 96 -7.40 3.33 -8.69
N VAL A 97 -6.46 3.03 -9.58
CA VAL A 97 -5.07 2.79 -9.19
C VAL A 97 -4.26 4.05 -9.51
N VAL A 98 -3.52 4.53 -8.53
CA VAL A 98 -2.65 5.70 -8.65
C VAL A 98 -1.20 5.31 -8.40
N MET A 99 -0.28 6.00 -9.09
CA MET A 99 1.16 5.88 -8.89
C MET A 99 1.72 7.20 -8.42
N ALA A 100 2.53 7.17 -7.38
CA ALA A 100 3.17 8.37 -6.89
C ALA A 100 4.36 8.77 -7.78
N ASP A 101 4.47 10.06 -8.08
CA ASP A 101 5.69 10.68 -8.60
C ASP A 101 6.63 11.06 -7.45
N ARG A 102 6.05 11.39 -6.30
CA ARG A 102 6.74 11.57 -5.02
C ARG A 102 5.79 11.31 -3.86
N VAL A 103 6.36 10.90 -2.74
CA VAL A 103 5.68 10.81 -1.45
C VAL A 103 6.08 11.99 -0.58
N VAL A 104 5.12 12.59 0.13
CA VAL A 104 5.37 13.65 1.11
C VAL A 104 4.92 13.17 2.48
N ASP A 105 5.81 13.17 3.44
CA ASP A 105 5.46 12.92 4.84
C ASP A 105 4.85 14.19 5.45
N LEU A 106 3.56 14.14 5.80
CA LEU A 106 2.86 15.29 6.38
C LEU A 106 3.37 15.69 7.77
N ALA A 107 4.01 14.78 8.50
CA ALA A 107 4.52 15.08 9.85
C ALA A 107 5.81 15.88 9.81
N THR A 108 6.66 15.66 8.80
CA THR A 108 7.99 16.26 8.69
C THR A 108 8.14 17.21 7.52
N GLY A 109 7.25 17.14 6.52
CA GLY A 109 7.40 17.84 5.23
C GLY A 109 8.45 17.22 4.30
N GLU A 110 9.08 16.11 4.71
CA GLU A 110 10.09 15.42 3.92
C GLU A 110 9.48 14.85 2.63
N GLN A 111 10.21 14.95 1.52
CA GLN A 111 9.75 14.51 0.22
C GLN A 111 10.66 13.44 -0.36
N PHE A 112 10.07 12.40 -0.88
CA PHE A 112 10.77 11.24 -1.45
C PHE A 112 10.36 11.05 -2.91
N PRO A 113 11.27 11.18 -3.87
CA PRO A 113 10.97 10.92 -5.28
C PRO A 113 10.67 9.44 -5.49
N CYS A 114 9.72 9.15 -6.37
CA CYS A 114 9.33 7.78 -6.71
C CYS A 114 9.80 7.40 -8.11
N ARG A 115 10.27 6.17 -8.26
CA ARG A 115 10.55 5.53 -9.53
C ARG A 115 9.28 4.85 -10.05
N GLY A 116 8.81 5.28 -11.20
CA GLY A 116 7.60 4.73 -11.84
C GLY A 116 7.85 3.51 -12.73
N ASP A 117 9.12 3.13 -12.92
CA ASP A 117 9.56 2.04 -13.79
C ASP A 117 9.98 0.76 -13.04
N LEU A 118 9.81 0.75 -11.71
CA LEU A 118 10.15 -0.45 -10.91
C LEU A 118 9.26 -1.65 -11.24
N LEU A 119 8.01 -1.39 -11.56
CA LEU A 119 7.05 -2.40 -11.98
C LEU A 119 6.11 -1.77 -13.02
N PRO A 120 5.92 -2.39 -14.20
CA PRO A 120 4.95 -1.91 -15.16
C PRO A 120 3.54 -2.01 -14.57
N VAL A 121 2.77 -0.93 -14.67
CA VAL A 121 1.44 -0.83 -14.08
C VAL A 121 0.57 0.14 -14.88
N ARG A 122 -0.69 -0.25 -15.12
CA ARG A 122 -1.70 0.69 -15.62
C ARG A 122 -2.31 1.46 -14.45
N VAL A 123 -2.25 2.78 -14.53
CA VAL A 123 -2.77 3.66 -13.49
C VAL A 123 -3.78 4.65 -14.07
N ALA A 124 -4.76 5.04 -13.25
CA ALA A 124 -5.74 6.08 -13.60
C ALA A 124 -5.09 7.46 -13.55
N GLN A 125 -4.20 7.68 -12.58
CA GLN A 125 -3.55 8.97 -12.37
C GLN A 125 -2.18 8.81 -11.71
N ARG A 126 -1.29 9.77 -12.00
CA ARG A 126 -0.01 9.94 -11.30
C ARG A 126 -0.02 11.26 -10.54
N GLY A 127 0.79 11.39 -9.51
CA GLY A 127 0.93 12.64 -8.78
C GLY A 127 1.54 12.50 -7.40
N VAL A 128 1.32 13.50 -6.56
CA VAL A 128 1.82 13.52 -5.18
C VAL A 128 0.97 12.62 -4.31
N LEU A 129 1.62 11.72 -3.56
CA LEU A 129 1.00 10.93 -2.50
C LEU A 129 1.42 11.50 -1.15
N LEU A 130 0.45 11.88 -0.33
CA LEU A 130 0.70 12.28 1.05
C LEU A 130 0.76 11.04 1.94
N SER A 131 1.63 11.05 2.93
CA SER A 131 1.66 10.01 3.97
C SER A 131 1.43 10.66 5.33
N ALA A 132 0.32 10.29 5.97
CA ALA A 132 -0.11 10.86 7.24
C ALA A 132 0.09 9.88 8.39
N ASN A 133 0.20 10.37 9.62
CA ASN A 133 0.26 9.53 10.81
C ASN A 133 -1.12 9.14 11.37
N ARG A 134 -2.20 9.54 10.69
CA ARG A 134 -3.60 9.24 11.03
C ARG A 134 -4.47 9.15 9.79
N VAL A 135 -5.65 8.58 9.94
CA VAL A 135 -6.66 8.59 8.88
C VAL A 135 -7.17 10.01 8.65
N ILE A 136 -7.19 10.44 7.39
CA ILE A 136 -7.81 11.69 6.95
C ILE A 136 -9.27 11.41 6.60
N GLY A 137 -10.15 11.49 7.60
CA GLY A 137 -11.56 11.12 7.45
C GLY A 137 -12.48 12.24 6.96
N SER A 138 -12.13 13.51 7.17
CA SER A 138 -12.97 14.65 6.81
C SER A 138 -12.87 14.99 5.33
N ALA A 139 -14.01 15.08 4.62
CA ALA A 139 -14.05 15.54 3.23
C ALA A 139 -13.48 16.96 3.05
N ALA A 140 -13.72 17.86 4.01
CA ALA A 140 -13.16 19.20 3.99
C ALA A 140 -11.63 19.18 4.09
N GLU A 141 -11.08 18.34 4.98
CA GLU A 141 -9.64 18.17 5.13
C GLU A 141 -9.01 17.52 3.91
N LYS A 142 -9.62 16.49 3.33
CA LYS A 142 -9.16 15.86 2.08
C LYS A 142 -9.02 16.88 0.97
N ARG A 143 -10.07 17.70 0.71
CA ARG A 143 -10.04 18.74 -0.31
C ARG A 143 -8.96 19.79 -0.04
N ARG A 144 -8.81 20.22 1.23
CA ARG A 144 -7.76 21.16 1.62
C ARG A 144 -6.37 20.58 1.32
N LEU A 145 -6.08 19.37 1.80
CA LEU A 145 -4.79 18.72 1.56
C LEU A 145 -4.51 18.51 0.07
N GLY A 146 -5.51 18.08 -0.70
CA GLY A 146 -5.39 17.94 -2.14
C GLY A 146 -4.99 19.22 -2.82
N LYS A 147 -5.63 20.35 -2.43
CA LYS A 147 -5.33 21.69 -2.97
C LYS A 147 -3.96 22.21 -2.52
N ASP A 148 -3.67 22.14 -1.23
CA ASP A 148 -2.47 22.75 -0.63
C ASP A 148 -1.19 22.08 -1.14
N TRP A 149 -1.24 20.77 -1.39
CA TRP A 149 -0.09 19.96 -1.81
C TRP A 149 -0.11 19.55 -3.29
N GLY A 150 -1.18 19.84 -4.03
CA GLY A 150 -1.40 19.30 -5.38
C GLY A 150 -1.44 17.76 -5.35
N ALA A 151 -1.95 17.18 -4.27
CA ALA A 151 -1.87 15.76 -4.01
C ALA A 151 -3.09 15.01 -4.54
N VAL A 152 -2.83 13.80 -5.07
CA VAL A 152 -3.89 12.93 -5.62
C VAL A 152 -4.49 11.98 -4.61
N ALA A 153 -3.69 11.54 -3.63
CA ALA A 153 -4.13 10.57 -2.61
C ALA A 153 -3.35 10.73 -1.30
N VAL A 154 -3.82 10.07 -0.24
CA VAL A 154 -3.19 10.02 1.09
C VAL A 154 -3.23 8.62 1.67
N ASP A 155 -2.11 8.17 2.25
CA ASP A 155 -1.99 6.91 3.01
C ASP A 155 -1.33 7.13 4.39
N MET A 156 -0.89 6.03 5.03
CA MET A 156 -0.24 6.08 6.35
C MET A 156 1.13 5.37 6.37
N GLU A 157 1.57 4.80 5.27
CA GLU A 157 2.68 3.85 5.20
C GLU A 157 3.83 4.29 4.29
N SER A 158 3.53 4.99 3.22
CA SER A 158 4.47 5.24 2.13
C SER A 158 5.74 5.98 2.57
N ALA A 159 5.63 6.93 3.50
CA ALA A 159 6.81 7.62 4.05
C ALA A 159 7.77 6.67 4.78
N GLY A 160 7.22 5.64 5.46
CA GLY A 160 8.03 4.62 6.12
C GLY A 160 8.87 3.81 5.14
N VAL A 161 8.24 3.31 4.08
CA VAL A 161 8.94 2.55 3.03
C VAL A 161 9.97 3.44 2.31
N ALA A 162 9.61 4.68 2.00
CA ALA A 162 10.49 5.64 1.35
C ALA A 162 11.76 5.93 2.18
N ARG A 163 11.61 6.12 3.50
CA ARG A 163 12.76 6.28 4.41
C ARG A 163 13.67 5.06 4.46
N ALA A 164 13.09 3.85 4.48
CA ALA A 164 13.87 2.63 4.44
C ALA A 164 14.66 2.52 3.13
N ALA A 165 14.04 2.86 2.00
CA ALA A 165 14.69 2.87 0.70
C ALA A 165 15.84 3.89 0.64
N ALA A 166 15.62 5.11 1.14
CA ALA A 166 16.67 6.13 1.23
C ALA A 166 17.85 5.68 2.11
N LEU A 167 17.56 5.04 3.25
CA LEU A 167 18.60 4.53 4.16
C LEU A 167 19.42 3.41 3.54
N THR A 168 18.79 2.54 2.76
CA THR A 168 19.43 1.36 2.14
C THR A 168 19.97 1.62 0.73
N GLY A 169 19.73 2.82 0.20
CA GLY A 169 20.23 3.23 -1.12
C GLY A 169 19.53 2.55 -2.30
N VAL A 170 18.35 1.97 -2.10
CA VAL A 170 17.59 1.32 -3.18
C VAL A 170 16.49 2.23 -3.75
N PRO A 171 16.13 2.11 -5.04
CA PRO A 171 15.03 2.85 -5.63
C PRO A 171 13.70 2.56 -4.92
N PHE A 172 12.82 3.57 -4.87
CA PHE A 172 11.51 3.49 -4.23
C PHE A 172 10.37 3.81 -5.20
N GLY A 173 9.25 3.11 -5.05
CA GLY A 173 8.01 3.39 -5.74
C GLY A 173 6.80 3.22 -4.82
N ALA A 174 5.68 3.87 -5.19
CA ALA A 174 4.41 3.75 -4.47
C ALA A 174 3.24 3.63 -5.44
N ILE A 175 2.46 2.57 -5.27
CA ILE A 175 1.26 2.28 -6.05
C ILE A 175 0.11 2.02 -5.07
N LYS A 176 -0.97 2.79 -5.20
CA LYS A 176 -2.11 2.71 -4.31
C LYS A 176 -3.42 2.58 -5.07
N SER A 177 -4.39 1.88 -4.50
CA SER A 177 -5.75 1.88 -5.02
C SER A 177 -6.68 2.63 -4.07
N ILE A 178 -7.54 3.43 -4.65
CA ILE A 178 -8.43 4.34 -3.91
C ILE A 178 -9.57 3.56 -3.27
N THR A 179 -9.80 3.79 -1.97
CA THR A 179 -10.90 3.19 -1.22
C THR A 179 -12.08 4.13 -1.04
N ASP A 180 -11.83 5.44 -0.98
CA ASP A 180 -12.79 6.47 -0.67
C ASP A 180 -12.42 7.79 -1.37
N ILE A 181 -13.40 8.57 -1.74
CA ILE A 181 -13.22 9.80 -2.56
C ILE A 181 -13.04 11.05 -1.70
N SER A 182 -12.53 12.13 -2.32
CA SER A 182 -12.29 13.43 -1.68
C SER A 182 -13.55 14.06 -1.07
N GLY A 183 -14.71 13.81 -1.67
CA GLY A 183 -16.01 14.31 -1.21
C GLY A 183 -16.66 13.49 -0.08
N GLN A 184 -16.11 12.34 0.28
CA GLN A 184 -16.67 11.43 1.27
C GLN A 184 -16.02 11.64 2.64
N SER A 185 -16.83 11.89 3.67
CA SER A 185 -16.36 11.82 5.06
C SER A 185 -16.53 10.41 5.61
N ILE A 186 -15.52 9.96 6.36
CA ILE A 186 -15.49 8.68 7.06
C ILE A 186 -15.55 8.97 8.55
N SER A 187 -16.63 8.50 9.20
CA SER A 187 -16.89 8.76 10.62
C SER A 187 -16.26 7.73 11.58
N ILE A 188 -15.45 6.80 11.05
CA ILE A 188 -14.89 5.70 11.84
C ILE A 188 -13.58 6.13 12.48
N ASP A 189 -13.49 6.03 13.80
CA ASP A 189 -12.25 6.19 14.56
C ASP A 189 -11.38 4.91 14.42
N PHE A 190 -10.51 4.92 13.41
CA PHE A 190 -9.57 3.80 13.18
C PHE A 190 -8.45 3.73 14.23
N GLN A 191 -8.11 4.81 14.91
CA GLN A 191 -7.03 4.80 15.92
C GLN A 191 -7.39 3.90 17.10
N GLY A 192 -8.65 3.95 17.55
CA GLY A 192 -9.11 3.07 18.60
C GLY A 192 -9.40 1.62 18.16
N CYS A 193 -9.22 1.30 16.87
CA CYS A 193 -9.40 -0.06 16.33
C CYS A 193 -8.08 -0.81 16.13
N GLN A 194 -6.93 -0.17 16.34
CA GLN A 194 -5.63 -0.81 16.22
C GLN A 194 -5.29 -1.62 17.49
N SER A 195 -4.63 -2.77 17.32
CA SER A 195 -3.98 -3.48 18.42
C SER A 195 -2.64 -2.81 18.74
N GLU A 196 -2.02 -3.18 19.86
CA GLU A 196 -0.68 -2.71 20.25
C GLU A 196 0.40 -2.96 19.18
N HIS A 197 0.15 -3.87 18.25
CA HIS A 197 1.02 -4.21 17.13
C HIS A 197 0.59 -3.58 15.79
N GLY A 198 -0.32 -2.58 15.80
CA GLY A 198 -0.77 -1.90 14.59
C GLY A 198 -1.68 -2.73 13.66
N VAL A 199 -2.20 -3.86 14.14
CA VAL A 199 -3.14 -4.70 13.39
C VAL A 199 -4.56 -4.20 13.58
N LEU A 200 -5.28 -3.90 12.49
CA LEU A 200 -6.70 -3.57 12.54
C LEU A 200 -7.51 -4.79 13.02
N SER A 201 -8.18 -4.62 14.14
CA SER A 201 -9.10 -5.63 14.64
C SER A 201 -10.48 -5.44 13.99
N ALA A 202 -10.87 -6.37 13.11
CA ALA A 202 -12.21 -6.39 12.53
C ALA A 202 -13.31 -6.38 13.61
N PHE A 203 -13.05 -7.05 14.73
CA PHE A 203 -13.97 -7.08 15.88
C PHE A 203 -14.14 -5.70 16.54
N ARG A 204 -13.05 -4.96 16.75
CA ARG A 204 -13.12 -3.59 17.29
C ARG A 204 -13.79 -2.62 16.31
N MET A 205 -13.55 -2.78 15.00
CA MET A 205 -14.23 -2.00 13.96
C MET A 205 -15.74 -2.24 13.99
N VAL A 206 -16.18 -3.49 14.12
CA VAL A 206 -17.61 -3.84 14.24
C VAL A 206 -18.20 -3.29 15.53
N GLN A 207 -17.53 -3.45 16.67
CA GLN A 207 -18.00 -2.90 17.95
C GLN A 207 -18.20 -1.37 17.92
N LYS A 208 -17.27 -0.62 17.31
CA LYS A 208 -17.40 0.82 17.14
C LYS A 208 -18.44 1.20 16.08
N GLY A 209 -18.57 0.41 15.01
CA GLY A 209 -19.57 0.62 13.96
C GLY A 209 -21.01 0.47 14.43
N ILE A 210 -21.25 -0.39 15.43
CA ILE A 210 -22.61 -0.59 16.00
C ILE A 210 -23.12 0.65 16.74
N GLN A 211 -22.28 1.62 17.04
CA GLN A 211 -22.67 2.84 17.78
C GLN A 211 -23.49 3.84 16.95
N SER A 212 -23.49 3.75 15.60
CA SER A 212 -24.34 4.58 14.75
C SER A 212 -24.61 3.92 13.39
N TRP A 213 -25.80 4.16 12.82
CA TRP A 213 -26.15 3.75 11.44
C TRP A 213 -25.17 4.32 10.41
N GLN A 214 -24.65 5.52 10.64
CA GLN A 214 -23.65 6.16 9.77
C GLN A 214 -22.36 5.34 9.71
N ALA A 215 -21.83 4.94 10.88
CA ALA A 215 -20.60 4.14 10.95
C ALA A 215 -20.78 2.75 10.31
N ILE A 216 -21.96 2.15 10.40
CA ILE A 216 -22.27 0.89 9.70
C ILE A 216 -22.24 1.08 8.18
N ARG A 217 -22.86 2.14 7.67
CA ARG A 217 -22.83 2.46 6.23
C ARG A 217 -21.40 2.73 5.73
N ASP A 218 -20.62 3.47 6.51
CA ASP A 218 -19.21 3.78 6.20
C ASP A 218 -18.36 2.51 6.16
N LEU A 219 -18.56 1.58 7.10
CA LEU A 219 -17.92 0.25 7.11
C LEU A 219 -18.26 -0.57 5.87
N TRP A 220 -19.53 -0.60 5.46
CA TRP A 220 -19.95 -1.31 4.26
C TRP A 220 -19.39 -0.69 2.99
N ALA A 221 -19.41 0.65 2.88
CA ALA A 221 -18.86 1.37 1.74
C ALA A 221 -17.35 1.16 1.62
N LEU A 222 -16.61 1.26 2.75
CA LEU A 222 -15.18 0.96 2.81
C LEU A 222 -14.88 -0.51 2.49
N GLY A 223 -15.69 -1.44 2.97
CA GLY A 223 -15.52 -2.87 2.68
C GLY A 223 -15.71 -3.21 1.20
N LEU A 224 -16.68 -2.60 0.53
CA LEU A 224 -16.88 -2.73 -0.93
C LEU A 224 -15.74 -2.03 -1.69
N GLY A 225 -15.40 -0.80 -1.33
CA GLY A 225 -14.29 -0.06 -1.91
C GLY A 225 -12.97 -0.81 -1.77
N ALA A 226 -12.68 -1.37 -0.59
CA ALA A 226 -11.48 -2.15 -0.35
C ALA A 226 -11.40 -3.44 -1.19
N ARG A 227 -12.53 -4.15 -1.38
CA ARG A 227 -12.56 -5.33 -2.26
C ARG A 227 -12.29 -4.97 -3.71
N LEU A 228 -12.91 -3.90 -4.19
CA LEU A 228 -12.70 -3.38 -5.54
C LEU A 228 -11.25 -2.92 -5.71
N ALA A 229 -10.75 -2.14 -4.75
CA ALA A 229 -9.38 -1.65 -4.71
C ALA A 229 -8.34 -2.78 -4.76
N ALA A 230 -8.50 -3.83 -3.94
CA ALA A 230 -7.58 -4.98 -3.94
C ALA A 230 -7.60 -5.74 -5.29
N ARG A 231 -8.78 -5.90 -5.90
CA ARG A 231 -8.91 -6.55 -7.21
C ARG A 231 -8.24 -5.73 -8.31
N ASN A 232 -8.52 -4.43 -8.34
CA ASN A 232 -7.98 -3.53 -9.37
C ASN A 232 -6.46 -3.34 -9.20
N LEU A 233 -5.97 -3.24 -7.97
CA LEU A 233 -4.54 -3.20 -7.68
C LEU A 233 -3.83 -4.43 -8.25
N ALA A 234 -4.36 -5.63 -7.96
CA ALA A 234 -3.80 -6.86 -8.49
C ALA A 234 -3.93 -6.97 -10.03
N ALA A 235 -5.06 -6.53 -10.59
CA ALA A 235 -5.26 -6.54 -12.04
C ALA A 235 -4.28 -5.60 -12.75
N ALA A 236 -4.04 -4.42 -12.19
CA ALA A 236 -3.07 -3.45 -12.73
C ALA A 236 -1.64 -3.99 -12.79
N LEU A 237 -1.26 -4.86 -11.84
CA LEU A 237 0.06 -5.49 -11.77
C LEU A 237 0.21 -6.69 -12.72
N ILE A 238 -0.89 -7.30 -13.15
CA ILE A 238 -0.88 -8.54 -13.94
C ILE A 238 -0.97 -8.24 -15.46
N LEU A 239 -1.66 -7.13 -15.79
CA LEU A 239 -1.96 -6.75 -17.19
C LEU A 239 -0.90 -5.83 -17.79
N ALA A 240 0.13 -5.56 -17.09
CA ALA A 240 1.30 -4.78 -17.51
C ALA A 240 2.45 -5.71 -17.88
#